data_438147c4b8e01eea52c75cc41644f711
#
_entry.id   438147c4b8e01eea52c75cc41644f711
#
_cell.length_a   1.000
_cell.length_b   1.000
_cell.length_c   1.000
_cell.angle_alpha   90.00
_cell.angle_beta   90.00
_cell.angle_gamma   90.00
#
_symmetry.space_group_name_H-M   'P 1'
#
loop_
_entity.id
_entity.type
_entity.pdbx_description
1 polymer ?
#
loop_
_entity_poly.entity_id
_entity_poly.type
_entity_poly.pdbx_seq_one_letter_code
_entity_poly.pdbx_strand_id
1 'polypeptide(L)'
;MMRRSSNLRESQQLHTGFGIDNLSLVDNTSTVFWFRRDLRLKDNAALYHALRENSRVIPLFIFDEIILNELEDKRDARVAFILESLRELQRELLELGTSLLVVYGDPVEIFRRMSPKRVYANHDYEQYAIARDSSVSALLQEKGAEMITFKDQVIFEKDEIVKSDGKPYTVFTPYSKQWKQKLNDSYLKPYPCQRYFGSFFKTRPLPLPELPDIGFQPPTVPIPERRIPLSIIGKYDQTRDIPAVRGTSRLGIHLRFGTISIRHLVALALKKNQTWLNELIWREFYQMILWHFPHVEKGSFKPAYDRIPWTNDEDDFKKWCEGKTGYPLVDAGMRELNATGFMHNRVRMVTASFLTKHLLIDWRWGEAFFAAKLLDYELASNNGGWQWAAGSGCDAAPYFRIFNPELQQQKFDPHYEYIRKWIPGFEPGNYLPKVVEHNFARQRAINIFKKTVG
;
A
#
# COMPACT_ATOMS: atom_id res chain seq x y z
N MET A 1 -26.82 14.54 15.77
CA MET A 1 -28.02 14.88 14.98
C MET A 1 -28.03 16.39 14.77
N MET A 2 -27.56 16.88 13.62
CA MET A 2 -28.02 18.18 13.06
C MET A 2 -27.27 18.51 11.76
N ARG A 3 -28.05 18.54 10.68
CA ARG A 3 -27.89 19.30 9.42
C ARG A 3 -26.61 19.11 8.59
N ARG A 4 -26.61 18.03 7.81
CA ARG A 4 -25.94 18.00 6.52
C ARG A 4 -27.01 18.05 5.44
N SER A 5 -27.20 19.19 4.81
CA SER A 5 -27.89 19.28 3.51
C SER A 5 -27.79 20.73 3.00
N SER A 6 -26.93 20.99 2.03
CA SER A 6 -27.12 21.98 0.96
C SER A 6 -25.90 22.29 0.08
N ASN A 7 -24.68 21.74 0.35
CA ASN A 7 -23.50 22.09 -0.46
C ASN A 7 -22.97 20.96 -1.35
N LEU A 8 -23.72 19.86 -1.52
CA LEU A 8 -23.26 18.68 -2.31
C LEU A 8 -23.65 18.72 -3.80
N ARG A 9 -24.39 19.73 -4.26
CA ARG A 9 -24.88 19.78 -5.65
C ARG A 9 -24.06 20.62 -6.62
N GLU A 10 -23.18 21.50 -6.17
CA GLU A 10 -22.39 22.36 -7.08
C GLU A 10 -21.01 21.80 -7.43
N SER A 11 -20.46 20.84 -6.66
CA SER A 11 -19.15 20.22 -6.96
C SER A 11 -19.23 18.96 -7.82
N GLN A 12 -20.42 18.44 -8.10
CA GLN A 12 -20.62 17.15 -8.85
C GLN A 12 -20.63 17.29 -10.37
N GLN A 13 -20.56 18.51 -10.94
CA GLN A 13 -20.67 18.69 -12.40
C GLN A 13 -19.33 18.82 -13.16
N LEU A 14 -18.17 18.81 -12.50
CA LEU A 14 -16.90 19.15 -13.15
C LEU A 14 -15.99 17.96 -13.52
N HIS A 15 -16.30 16.71 -13.13
CA HIS A 15 -15.33 15.62 -13.31
C HIS A 15 -15.83 14.42 -14.16
N THR A 16 -17.02 14.49 -14.71
CA THR A 16 -17.55 13.38 -15.53
C THR A 16 -17.06 13.52 -16.97
N GLY A 17 -15.99 12.81 -17.33
CA GLY A 17 -15.75 12.63 -18.75
C GLY A 17 -14.31 12.59 -19.27
N PHE A 18 -13.25 12.73 -18.44
CA PHE A 18 -11.91 12.65 -19.01
C PHE A 18 -11.70 11.32 -19.74
N GLY A 19 -11.30 11.38 -21.01
CA GLY A 19 -10.95 10.23 -21.83
C GLY A 19 -12.14 9.41 -22.36
N ILE A 20 -13.38 9.70 -22.01
CA ILE A 20 -14.58 8.92 -22.41
C ILE A 20 -14.75 8.88 -23.94
N ASP A 21 -14.48 9.96 -24.65
CA ASP A 21 -14.60 10.03 -26.12
C ASP A 21 -13.66 9.04 -26.83
N ASN A 22 -12.54 8.69 -26.19
CA ASN A 22 -11.58 7.74 -26.73
C ASN A 22 -11.97 6.26 -26.52
N LEU A 23 -13.04 5.96 -25.78
CA LEU A 23 -13.53 4.59 -25.59
C LEU A 23 -13.97 3.93 -26.89
N SER A 24 -14.33 4.72 -27.91
CA SER A 24 -14.65 4.25 -29.27
C SER A 24 -13.48 3.54 -29.97
N LEU A 25 -12.25 3.69 -29.49
CA LEU A 25 -11.08 2.93 -29.97
C LEU A 25 -11.16 1.45 -29.60
N VAL A 26 -11.96 1.09 -28.59
CA VAL A 26 -12.11 -0.28 -28.09
C VAL A 26 -13.36 -0.89 -28.70
N ASP A 27 -13.17 -1.73 -29.71
CA ASP A 27 -14.22 -2.46 -30.43
C ASP A 27 -14.12 -3.99 -30.16
N ASN A 28 -15.02 -4.77 -30.75
CA ASN A 28 -15.10 -6.22 -30.60
C ASN A 28 -13.93 -7.01 -31.23
N THR A 29 -12.97 -6.34 -31.87
CA THR A 29 -11.72 -6.92 -32.35
C THR A 29 -10.55 -6.62 -31.42
N SER A 30 -10.72 -5.70 -30.47
CA SER A 30 -9.68 -5.20 -29.59
C SER A 30 -9.55 -6.08 -28.34
N THR A 31 -8.32 -6.25 -27.89
CA THR A 31 -7.98 -6.76 -26.55
C THR A 31 -7.53 -5.59 -25.69
N VAL A 32 -8.05 -5.47 -24.48
CA VAL A 32 -7.64 -4.44 -23.52
C VAL A 32 -6.69 -5.05 -22.51
N PHE A 33 -5.56 -4.39 -22.26
CA PHE A 33 -4.75 -4.61 -21.08
C PHE A 33 -5.05 -3.50 -20.07
N TRP A 34 -5.65 -3.85 -18.93
CA TRP A 34 -6.07 -2.92 -17.90
C TRP A 34 -5.01 -2.79 -16.82
N PHE A 35 -4.19 -1.72 -16.90
CA PHE A 35 -3.23 -1.34 -15.87
C PHE A 35 -3.94 -0.91 -14.58
N ARG A 36 -3.38 -1.30 -13.42
CA ARG A 36 -3.86 -0.92 -12.09
C ARG A 36 -2.69 -0.71 -11.13
N ARG A 37 -2.25 -1.76 -10.43
CA ARG A 37 -1.10 -1.78 -9.51
C ARG A 37 0.12 -2.45 -10.14
N ASP A 38 0.37 -2.19 -11.40
CA ASP A 38 1.37 -2.86 -12.22
C ASP A 38 1.93 -1.93 -13.31
N LEU A 39 2.17 -0.67 -12.93
CA LEU A 39 2.52 0.45 -13.83
C LEU A 39 3.93 0.30 -14.42
N ARG A 40 4.10 -0.72 -15.28
CA ARG A 40 5.35 -1.00 -16.00
C ARG A 40 5.10 -1.86 -17.24
N LEU A 41 5.92 -1.69 -18.28
CA LEU A 41 5.86 -2.51 -19.51
C LEU A 41 6.71 -3.78 -19.42
N LYS A 42 7.74 -3.80 -18.58
CA LYS A 42 8.69 -4.92 -18.45
C LYS A 42 8.26 -5.85 -17.33
N ASP A 43 8.43 -7.16 -17.56
CA ASP A 43 8.15 -8.20 -16.54
C ASP A 43 6.77 -8.04 -15.90
N ASN A 44 5.72 -7.98 -16.71
CA ASN A 44 4.31 -7.86 -16.33
C ASN A 44 3.56 -9.08 -16.87
N ALA A 45 3.00 -9.89 -15.97
CA ALA A 45 2.45 -11.20 -16.32
C ALA A 45 1.25 -11.08 -17.30
N ALA A 46 0.22 -10.35 -16.93
CA ALA A 46 -0.98 -10.23 -17.77
C ALA A 46 -0.68 -9.47 -19.08
N LEU A 47 0.19 -8.44 -19.05
CA LEU A 47 0.61 -7.75 -20.27
C LEU A 47 1.34 -8.70 -21.24
N TYR A 48 2.22 -9.55 -20.72
CA TYR A 48 2.91 -10.55 -21.53
C TYR A 48 1.93 -11.47 -22.25
N HIS A 49 0.94 -12.02 -21.53
CA HIS A 49 -0.07 -12.89 -22.12
C HIS A 49 -0.98 -12.14 -23.08
N ALA A 50 -1.43 -10.93 -22.73
CA ALA A 50 -2.21 -10.10 -23.64
C ALA A 50 -1.51 -9.88 -24.98
N LEU A 51 -0.24 -9.48 -24.94
CA LEU A 51 0.54 -9.19 -26.15
C LEU A 51 0.92 -10.45 -26.95
N ARG A 52 1.22 -11.57 -26.26
CA ARG A 52 1.60 -12.82 -26.93
C ARG A 52 0.44 -13.48 -27.65
N GLU A 53 -0.75 -13.38 -27.11
CA GLU A 53 -1.94 -14.13 -27.55
C GLU A 53 -2.86 -13.32 -28.48
N ASN A 54 -2.61 -12.02 -28.65
CA ASN A 54 -3.45 -11.13 -29.43
C ASN A 54 -2.60 -10.15 -30.27
N SER A 55 -3.21 -9.64 -31.36
CA SER A 55 -2.54 -8.73 -32.30
C SER A 55 -2.99 -7.27 -32.23
N ARG A 56 -3.94 -6.94 -31.37
CA ARG A 56 -4.53 -5.60 -31.24
C ARG A 56 -4.78 -5.30 -29.75
N VAL A 57 -3.70 -5.03 -29.00
CA VAL A 57 -3.76 -4.78 -27.56
C VAL A 57 -3.75 -3.28 -27.28
N ILE A 58 -4.79 -2.79 -26.62
CA ILE A 58 -4.94 -1.40 -26.18
C ILE A 58 -4.60 -1.31 -24.70
N PRO A 59 -3.56 -0.56 -24.31
CA PRO A 59 -3.25 -0.32 -22.91
C PRO A 59 -4.23 0.70 -22.32
N LEU A 60 -4.91 0.34 -21.23
CA LEU A 60 -5.92 1.13 -20.54
C LEU A 60 -5.51 1.36 -19.08
N PHE A 61 -5.70 2.58 -18.58
CA PHE A 61 -5.72 2.89 -17.16
C PHE A 61 -7.02 3.64 -16.81
N ILE A 62 -7.67 3.26 -15.72
CA ILE A 62 -8.86 3.94 -15.21
C ILE A 62 -8.51 4.57 -13.87
N PHE A 63 -8.63 5.90 -13.78
CA PHE A 63 -8.72 6.57 -12.49
C PHE A 63 -10.09 6.26 -11.89
N ASP A 64 -10.10 5.28 -10.99
CA ASP A 64 -11.29 4.75 -10.33
C ASP A 64 -11.89 5.80 -9.40
N GLU A 65 -13.02 6.38 -9.78
CA GLU A 65 -13.65 7.46 -9.04
C GLU A 65 -14.11 7.05 -7.65
N ILE A 66 -14.47 5.78 -7.45
CA ILE A 66 -14.89 5.26 -6.15
C ILE A 66 -13.73 5.34 -5.16
N ILE A 67 -12.52 4.92 -5.58
CA ILE A 67 -11.31 5.02 -4.77
C ILE A 67 -10.92 6.48 -4.55
N LEU A 68 -10.95 7.32 -5.60
CA LEU A 68 -10.51 8.70 -5.52
C LEU A 68 -11.44 9.58 -4.68
N ASN A 69 -12.73 9.28 -4.66
CA ASN A 69 -13.72 10.00 -3.85
C ASN A 69 -13.56 9.74 -2.35
N GLU A 70 -13.00 8.58 -1.96
CA GLU A 70 -12.68 8.29 -0.56
C GLU A 70 -11.47 9.07 -0.04
N LEU A 71 -10.64 9.64 -0.93
CA LEU A 71 -9.48 10.44 -0.53
C LEU A 71 -9.90 11.85 -0.14
N GLU A 72 -9.89 12.15 1.17
CA GLU A 72 -10.25 13.47 1.70
C GLU A 72 -9.24 14.55 1.30
N ASP A 73 -7.94 14.23 1.35
CA ASP A 73 -6.87 15.15 0.98
C ASP A 73 -6.72 15.24 -0.55
N LYS A 74 -7.17 16.34 -1.13
CA LYS A 74 -7.04 16.58 -2.59
C LYS A 74 -5.62 16.93 -3.04
N ARG A 75 -4.65 16.91 -2.13
CA ARG A 75 -3.20 17.00 -2.40
C ARG A 75 -2.49 15.67 -2.14
N ASP A 76 -3.20 14.56 -2.22
CA ASP A 76 -2.63 13.23 -1.98
C ASP A 76 -1.51 12.93 -2.99
N ALA A 77 -0.29 12.81 -2.49
CA ALA A 77 0.90 12.60 -3.32
C ALA A 77 0.91 11.22 -4.02
N ARG A 78 0.10 10.25 -3.58
CA ARG A 78 -0.06 8.96 -4.26
C ARG A 78 -0.74 9.13 -5.61
N VAL A 79 -1.71 10.03 -5.72
CA VAL A 79 -2.39 10.34 -7.00
C VAL A 79 -1.41 11.01 -7.96
N ALA A 80 -0.59 11.94 -7.48
CA ALA A 80 0.47 12.54 -8.28
C ALA A 80 1.54 11.51 -8.70
N PHE A 81 1.92 10.58 -7.81
CA PHE A 81 2.83 9.47 -8.15
C PHE A 81 2.27 8.57 -9.24
N ILE A 82 0.97 8.24 -9.17
CA ILE A 82 0.31 7.48 -10.24
C ILE A 82 0.41 8.24 -11.55
N LEU A 83 0.03 9.52 -11.57
CA LEU A 83 0.05 10.34 -12.79
C LEU A 83 1.45 10.44 -13.39
N GLU A 84 2.50 10.66 -12.58
CA GLU A 84 3.89 10.66 -13.06
C GLU A 84 4.29 9.28 -13.63
N SER A 85 3.87 8.19 -12.99
CA SER A 85 4.12 6.84 -13.50
C SER A 85 3.41 6.59 -14.83
N LEU A 86 2.19 7.13 -15.02
CA LEU A 86 1.48 7.07 -16.30
C LEU A 86 2.16 7.92 -17.37
N ARG A 87 2.72 9.07 -17.01
CA ARG A 87 3.53 9.90 -17.94
C ARG A 87 4.78 9.16 -18.42
N GLU A 88 5.45 8.41 -17.52
CA GLU A 88 6.57 7.54 -17.90
C GLU A 88 6.12 6.43 -18.84
N LEU A 89 5.03 5.70 -18.50
CA LEU A 89 4.45 4.67 -19.36
C LEU A 89 4.06 5.22 -20.74
N GLN A 90 3.42 6.38 -20.77
CA GLN A 90 3.01 7.03 -22.02
C GLN A 90 4.21 7.32 -22.93
N ARG A 91 5.32 7.83 -22.36
CA ARG A 91 6.54 8.07 -23.14
C ARG A 91 7.09 6.78 -23.77
N GLU A 92 7.18 5.68 -22.98
CA GLU A 92 7.61 4.38 -23.48
C GLU A 92 6.65 3.84 -24.56
N LEU A 93 5.34 4.01 -24.41
CA LEU A 93 4.33 3.55 -25.39
C LEU A 93 4.35 4.37 -26.68
N LEU A 94 4.58 5.68 -26.60
CA LEU A 94 4.69 6.54 -27.79
C LEU A 94 5.89 6.16 -28.66
N GLU A 95 7.02 5.79 -28.05
CA GLU A 95 8.19 5.26 -28.78
C GLU A 95 7.85 3.95 -29.53
N LEU A 96 6.87 3.19 -29.03
CA LEU A 96 6.36 1.98 -29.66
C LEU A 96 5.25 2.26 -30.69
N GLY A 97 4.87 3.52 -30.94
CA GLY A 97 3.81 3.94 -31.87
C GLY A 97 2.39 3.60 -31.39
N THR A 98 2.19 3.51 -30.07
CA THR A 98 0.90 3.33 -29.41
C THR A 98 0.72 4.39 -28.31
N SER A 99 -0.44 4.44 -27.68
CA SER A 99 -0.72 5.39 -26.62
C SER A 99 -1.53 4.74 -25.48
N LEU A 100 -1.28 5.12 -24.25
CA LEU A 100 -2.09 4.73 -23.10
C LEU A 100 -3.46 5.42 -23.18
N LEU A 101 -4.52 4.64 -23.15
CA LEU A 101 -5.87 5.15 -22.96
C LEU A 101 -6.10 5.38 -21.46
N VAL A 102 -6.27 6.63 -21.05
CA VAL A 102 -6.55 7.00 -19.66
C VAL A 102 -7.95 7.54 -19.56
N VAL A 103 -8.73 7.03 -18.61
CA VAL A 103 -10.13 7.40 -18.38
C VAL A 103 -10.34 7.65 -16.88
N TYR A 104 -11.23 8.58 -16.54
CA TYR A 104 -11.73 8.81 -15.18
C TYR A 104 -13.19 8.35 -15.08
N GLY A 105 -13.54 7.58 -14.04
CA GLY A 105 -14.90 7.17 -13.74
C GLY A 105 -15.01 5.82 -13.04
N ASP A 106 -16.23 5.33 -12.86
CA ASP A 106 -16.51 3.97 -12.35
C ASP A 106 -16.08 2.92 -13.38
N PRO A 107 -15.17 1.99 -13.00
CA PRO A 107 -14.70 0.95 -13.92
C PRO A 107 -15.82 0.11 -14.56
N VAL A 108 -16.87 -0.23 -13.83
CA VAL A 108 -17.99 -1.02 -14.36
C VAL A 108 -18.72 -0.24 -15.46
N GLU A 109 -18.99 1.05 -15.22
CA GLU A 109 -19.65 1.92 -16.22
C GLU A 109 -18.76 2.20 -17.44
N ILE A 110 -17.45 2.30 -17.25
CA ILE A 110 -16.48 2.45 -18.34
C ILE A 110 -16.50 1.19 -19.21
N PHE A 111 -16.40 -0.01 -18.62
CA PHE A 111 -16.50 -1.27 -19.37
C PHE A 111 -17.88 -1.49 -20.00
N ARG A 112 -18.95 -0.94 -19.42
CA ARG A 112 -20.29 -0.96 -20.04
C ARG A 112 -20.31 -0.21 -21.37
N ARG A 113 -19.56 0.86 -21.51
CA ARG A 113 -19.45 1.69 -22.73
C ARG A 113 -18.46 1.14 -23.77
N MET A 114 -17.61 0.17 -23.40
CA MET A 114 -16.68 -0.50 -24.31
C MET A 114 -17.22 -1.85 -24.76
N SER A 115 -16.67 -2.37 -25.86
CA SER A 115 -17.00 -3.71 -26.35
C SER A 115 -15.71 -4.46 -26.74
N PRO A 116 -14.78 -4.69 -25.78
CA PRO A 116 -13.55 -5.43 -26.07
C PRO A 116 -13.87 -6.91 -26.32
N LYS A 117 -13.02 -7.57 -27.12
CA LYS A 117 -13.05 -9.03 -27.27
C LYS A 117 -12.57 -9.72 -25.99
N ARG A 118 -11.52 -9.19 -25.37
CA ARG A 118 -10.90 -9.69 -24.13
C ARG A 118 -10.34 -8.55 -23.29
N VAL A 119 -10.32 -8.77 -21.98
CA VAL A 119 -9.65 -7.88 -21.02
C VAL A 119 -8.64 -8.69 -20.25
N TYR A 120 -7.39 -8.23 -20.20
CA TYR A 120 -6.31 -8.81 -19.40
C TYR A 120 -5.96 -7.90 -18.23
N ALA A 121 -5.79 -8.47 -17.04
CA ALA A 121 -5.40 -7.73 -15.85
C ALA A 121 -4.60 -8.61 -14.87
N ASN A 122 -3.81 -8.00 -13.98
CA ASN A 122 -3.16 -8.73 -12.90
C ASN A 122 -4.06 -8.78 -11.65
N HIS A 123 -3.92 -9.83 -10.82
CA HIS A 123 -4.73 -10.00 -9.60
C HIS A 123 -4.53 -8.85 -8.61
N ASP A 124 -5.57 -8.57 -7.85
CA ASP A 124 -5.53 -7.79 -6.61
C ASP A 124 -6.18 -8.61 -5.48
N TYR A 125 -5.81 -8.31 -4.23
CA TYR A 125 -6.19 -9.10 -3.06
C TYR A 125 -7.05 -8.31 -2.06
N GLU A 126 -7.29 -7.03 -2.33
CA GLU A 126 -8.14 -6.16 -1.51
C GLU A 126 -9.62 -6.39 -1.86
N GLN A 127 -10.51 -6.39 -0.86
CA GLN A 127 -11.92 -6.78 -1.04
C GLN A 127 -12.65 -5.92 -2.07
N TYR A 128 -12.41 -4.60 -2.06
CA TYR A 128 -12.96 -3.71 -3.07
C TYR A 128 -12.54 -4.13 -4.49
N ALA A 129 -11.26 -4.39 -4.69
CA ALA A 129 -10.72 -4.78 -6.01
C ALA A 129 -11.29 -6.13 -6.49
N ILE A 130 -11.45 -7.10 -5.58
CA ILE A 130 -12.06 -8.41 -5.88
C ILE A 130 -13.53 -8.21 -6.33
N ALA A 131 -14.31 -7.42 -5.58
CA ALA A 131 -15.70 -7.14 -5.90
C ALA A 131 -15.86 -6.41 -7.25
N ARG A 132 -15.03 -5.37 -7.47
CA ARG A 132 -14.98 -4.62 -8.73
C ARG A 132 -14.65 -5.54 -9.92
N ASP A 133 -13.59 -6.34 -9.79
CA ASP A 133 -13.13 -7.24 -10.85
C ASP A 133 -14.20 -8.32 -11.16
N SER A 134 -14.91 -8.83 -10.15
CA SER A 134 -16.04 -9.74 -10.33
C SER A 134 -17.18 -9.07 -11.10
N SER A 135 -17.54 -7.83 -10.77
CA SER A 135 -18.59 -7.07 -11.45
C SER A 135 -18.24 -6.79 -12.91
N VAL A 136 -16.98 -6.38 -13.17
CA VAL A 136 -16.47 -6.17 -14.54
C VAL A 136 -16.48 -7.49 -15.33
N SER A 137 -16.04 -8.59 -14.73
CA SER A 137 -16.03 -9.90 -15.37
C SER A 137 -17.44 -10.37 -15.75
N ALA A 138 -18.41 -10.23 -14.84
CA ALA A 138 -19.82 -10.57 -15.11
C ALA A 138 -20.39 -9.74 -16.27
N LEU A 139 -20.19 -8.42 -16.25
CA LEU A 139 -20.60 -7.52 -17.33
C LEU A 139 -19.97 -7.90 -18.68
N LEU A 140 -18.69 -8.26 -18.70
CA LEU A 140 -18.01 -8.67 -19.92
C LEU A 140 -18.58 -9.98 -20.46
N GLN A 141 -18.88 -10.96 -19.59
CA GLN A 141 -19.53 -12.22 -19.98
C GLN A 141 -20.91 -12.00 -20.60
N GLU A 142 -21.73 -11.10 -20.07
CA GLU A 142 -23.02 -10.71 -20.65
C GLU A 142 -22.88 -10.14 -22.08
N LYS A 143 -21.75 -9.49 -22.36
CA LYS A 143 -21.40 -8.94 -23.68
C LYS A 143 -20.69 -9.95 -24.61
N GLY A 144 -20.47 -11.19 -24.16
CA GLY A 144 -19.76 -12.21 -24.93
C GLY A 144 -18.22 -12.00 -24.94
N ALA A 145 -17.70 -11.22 -24.01
CA ALA A 145 -16.27 -10.97 -23.81
C ALA A 145 -15.73 -11.72 -22.58
N GLU A 146 -14.41 -11.79 -22.44
CA GLU A 146 -13.75 -12.54 -21.37
C GLU A 146 -12.75 -11.65 -20.63
N MET A 147 -12.73 -11.75 -19.28
CA MET A 147 -11.67 -11.18 -18.43
C MET A 147 -10.72 -12.29 -17.99
N ILE A 148 -9.44 -12.14 -18.34
CA ILE A 148 -8.38 -13.11 -18.05
C ILE A 148 -7.38 -12.46 -17.10
N THR A 149 -7.10 -13.12 -15.95
CA THR A 149 -6.29 -12.53 -14.89
C THR A 149 -5.09 -13.37 -14.51
N PHE A 150 -4.02 -12.71 -14.04
CA PHE A 150 -2.73 -13.33 -13.73
C PHE A 150 -2.15 -12.84 -12.41
N LYS A 151 -1.34 -13.67 -11.77
CA LYS A 151 -0.53 -13.30 -10.62
C LYS A 151 0.65 -12.43 -11.04
N ASP A 152 0.85 -11.29 -10.36
CA ASP A 152 1.99 -10.39 -10.64
C ASP A 152 2.57 -9.68 -9.40
N GLN A 153 1.74 -9.33 -8.40
CA GLN A 153 2.14 -8.52 -7.25
C GLN A 153 2.93 -9.26 -6.17
N VAL A 154 2.93 -10.59 -6.22
CA VAL A 154 3.52 -11.52 -5.25
C VAL A 154 4.21 -12.67 -5.97
N ILE A 155 5.11 -13.36 -5.28
CA ILE A 155 5.72 -14.60 -5.79
C ILE A 155 4.76 -15.77 -5.62
N PHE A 156 4.16 -15.90 -4.45
CA PHE A 156 3.14 -16.89 -4.16
C PHE A 156 1.84 -16.21 -3.72
N GLU A 157 0.73 -16.62 -4.29
CA GLU A 157 -0.57 -16.07 -3.96
C GLU A 157 -1.51 -17.11 -3.35
N LYS A 158 -2.55 -16.63 -2.64
CA LYS A 158 -3.67 -17.44 -2.19
C LYS A 158 -3.21 -18.71 -1.47
N ASP A 159 -3.53 -19.87 -2.01
CA ASP A 159 -3.25 -21.20 -1.44
C ASP A 159 -1.89 -21.77 -1.86
N GLU A 160 -1.04 -20.99 -2.52
CA GLU A 160 0.26 -21.51 -2.97
C GLU A 160 1.22 -21.81 -1.82
N ILE A 161 1.08 -21.13 -0.66
CA ILE A 161 1.84 -21.44 0.57
C ILE A 161 0.86 -21.74 1.70
N VAL A 162 0.54 -23.01 1.87
CA VAL A 162 -0.34 -23.52 2.92
C VAL A 162 0.33 -24.65 3.70
N LYS A 163 -0.21 -24.98 4.85
CA LYS A 163 0.21 -26.14 5.65
C LYS A 163 -0.20 -27.45 4.97
N SER A 164 0.30 -28.58 5.47
CA SER A 164 -0.04 -29.92 4.95
C SER A 164 -1.53 -30.26 5.03
N ASP A 165 -2.27 -29.61 5.95
CA ASP A 165 -3.73 -29.74 6.09
C ASP A 165 -4.53 -28.75 5.22
N GLY A 166 -3.86 -28.03 4.32
CA GLY A 166 -4.47 -27.03 3.44
C GLY A 166 -4.79 -25.69 4.09
N LYS A 167 -4.54 -25.50 5.39
CA LYS A 167 -4.82 -24.24 6.08
C LYS A 167 -3.70 -23.23 5.90
N PRO A 168 -4.03 -21.90 5.89
CA PRO A 168 -3.03 -20.87 5.81
C PRO A 168 -2.14 -20.83 7.05
N TYR A 169 -0.91 -20.37 6.87
CA TYR A 169 -0.04 -20.02 7.97
C TYR A 169 -0.50 -18.72 8.65
N THR A 170 -0.48 -18.72 9.99
CA THR A 170 -0.79 -17.53 10.79
C THR A 170 0.40 -17.02 11.59
N VAL A 171 1.58 -17.62 11.38
CA VAL A 171 2.85 -17.24 12.00
C VAL A 171 3.90 -17.10 10.89
N PHE A 172 4.64 -16.00 10.90
CA PHE A 172 5.59 -15.64 9.85
C PHE A 172 6.75 -16.65 9.70
N THR A 173 7.34 -17.09 10.81
CA THR A 173 8.53 -17.93 10.74
C THR A 173 8.30 -19.23 9.96
N PRO A 174 7.27 -20.05 10.23
CA PRO A 174 6.99 -21.24 9.44
C PRO A 174 6.55 -20.91 8.00
N TYR A 175 5.80 -19.80 7.78
CA TYR A 175 5.45 -19.32 6.45
C TYR A 175 6.70 -19.01 5.62
N SER A 176 7.58 -18.18 6.15
CA SER A 176 8.84 -17.79 5.50
C SER A 176 9.74 -18.99 5.19
N LYS A 177 9.78 -19.99 6.08
CA LYS A 177 10.53 -21.24 5.82
C LYS A 177 9.95 -22.00 4.62
N GLN A 178 8.64 -22.20 4.60
CA GLN A 178 7.95 -22.88 3.50
C GLN A 178 8.07 -22.12 2.18
N TRP A 179 7.94 -20.78 2.24
CA TRP A 179 8.10 -19.88 1.11
C TRP A 179 9.49 -20.05 0.47
N LYS A 180 10.55 -20.00 1.28
CA LYS A 180 11.94 -20.18 0.81
C LYS A 180 12.21 -21.59 0.27
N GLN A 181 11.59 -22.60 0.85
CA GLN A 181 11.73 -23.99 0.41
C GLN A 181 11.06 -24.23 -0.96
N LYS A 182 9.91 -23.60 -1.21
CA LYS A 182 9.17 -23.74 -2.47
C LYS A 182 9.78 -22.91 -3.61
N LEU A 183 10.47 -21.83 -3.28
CA LEU A 183 11.05 -20.94 -4.26
C LEU A 183 12.09 -21.64 -5.12
N ASN A 184 11.98 -21.48 -6.44
CA ASN A 184 12.98 -21.89 -7.42
C ASN A 184 13.06 -20.86 -8.57
N ASP A 185 13.99 -21.04 -9.49
CA ASP A 185 14.25 -20.10 -10.57
C ASP A 185 13.05 -19.85 -11.49
N SER A 186 12.12 -20.80 -11.61
CA SER A 186 10.94 -20.65 -12.45
C SER A 186 9.99 -19.54 -11.97
N TYR A 187 9.89 -19.36 -10.64
CA TYR A 187 9.07 -18.30 -10.04
C TYR A 187 9.67 -16.89 -10.22
N LEU A 188 10.98 -16.82 -10.48
CA LEU A 188 11.71 -15.57 -10.65
C LEU A 188 11.96 -15.22 -12.11
N LYS A 189 11.56 -16.09 -13.05
CA LYS A 189 11.74 -15.86 -14.47
C LYS A 189 10.91 -14.66 -14.92
N PRO A 190 11.56 -13.61 -15.49
CA PRO A 190 10.83 -12.43 -15.92
C PRO A 190 9.98 -12.72 -17.16
N TYR A 191 8.83 -12.07 -17.27
CA TYR A 191 7.98 -12.11 -18.45
C TYR A 191 8.56 -11.20 -19.54
N PRO A 192 8.98 -11.75 -20.71
CA PRO A 192 9.65 -10.98 -21.75
C PRO A 192 8.66 -10.23 -22.66
N CYS A 193 7.91 -9.29 -22.11
CA CYS A 193 6.88 -8.50 -22.82
C CYS A 193 7.42 -7.83 -24.08
N GLN A 194 8.69 -7.39 -24.05
CA GLN A 194 9.33 -6.66 -25.14
C GLN A 194 9.33 -7.43 -26.47
N ARG A 195 9.32 -8.76 -26.41
CA ARG A 195 9.28 -9.62 -27.62
C ARG A 195 7.98 -9.47 -28.43
N TYR A 196 6.93 -8.94 -27.77
CA TYR A 196 5.57 -8.88 -28.32
C TYR A 196 5.02 -7.45 -28.40
N PHE A 197 5.85 -6.42 -28.23
CA PHE A 197 5.40 -5.02 -28.32
C PHE A 197 4.82 -4.63 -29.67
N GLY A 198 5.11 -5.41 -30.74
CA GLY A 198 4.45 -5.28 -32.03
C GLY A 198 2.94 -5.52 -32.00
N SER A 199 2.43 -6.22 -30.99
CA SER A 199 0.99 -6.50 -30.80
C SER A 199 0.20 -5.34 -30.22
N PHE A 200 0.86 -4.27 -29.76
CA PHE A 200 0.13 -3.06 -29.38
C PHE A 200 -0.62 -2.43 -30.55
N PHE A 201 -1.84 -2.01 -30.32
CA PHE A 201 -2.62 -1.25 -31.27
C PHE A 201 -1.96 0.09 -31.56
N LYS A 202 -1.66 0.35 -32.84
CA LYS A 202 -1.05 1.61 -33.27
C LYS A 202 -2.09 2.72 -33.28
N THR A 203 -1.81 3.79 -32.57
CA THR A 203 -2.71 4.94 -32.47
C THR A 203 -1.93 6.25 -32.35
N ARG A 204 -2.59 7.35 -32.67
CA ARG A 204 -2.09 8.69 -32.38
C ARG A 204 -1.91 8.87 -30.86
N PRO A 205 -1.05 9.81 -30.43
CA PRO A 205 -0.97 10.19 -29.03
C PRO A 205 -2.33 10.59 -28.46
N LEU A 206 -2.70 9.99 -27.31
CA LEU A 206 -3.88 10.34 -26.53
C LEU A 206 -3.48 11.23 -25.36
N PRO A 207 -4.34 12.17 -24.94
CA PRO A 207 -4.03 13.03 -23.81
C PRO A 207 -3.99 12.25 -22.48
N LEU A 208 -3.14 12.70 -21.57
CA LEU A 208 -3.20 12.33 -20.15
C LEU A 208 -3.90 13.45 -19.37
N PRO A 209 -4.60 13.14 -18.28
CA PRO A 209 -5.17 14.18 -17.42
C PRO A 209 -4.07 14.97 -16.70
N GLU A 210 -4.38 16.18 -16.32
CA GLU A 210 -3.69 16.87 -15.25
C GLU A 210 -4.40 16.60 -13.91
N LEU A 211 -3.75 16.90 -12.78
CA LEU A 211 -4.35 16.65 -11.45
C LEU A 211 -5.72 17.32 -11.27
N PRO A 212 -5.93 18.58 -11.73
CA PRO A 212 -7.26 19.20 -11.65
C PRO A 212 -8.35 18.47 -12.43
N ASP A 213 -8.02 17.83 -13.55
CA ASP A 213 -9.00 17.11 -14.38
C ASP A 213 -9.60 15.88 -13.66
N ILE A 214 -8.91 15.40 -12.62
CA ILE A 214 -9.34 14.29 -11.78
C ILE A 214 -9.63 14.71 -10.33
N GLY A 215 -9.79 16.03 -10.10
CA GLY A 215 -10.21 16.60 -8.80
C GLY A 215 -9.09 16.73 -7.75
N PHE A 216 -7.82 16.74 -8.17
CA PHE A 216 -6.67 16.84 -7.27
C PHE A 216 -5.81 18.08 -7.54
N GLN A 217 -4.92 18.38 -6.61
CA GLN A 217 -3.96 19.47 -6.65
C GLN A 217 -2.53 18.94 -6.48
N PRO A 218 -1.51 19.70 -6.89
CA PRO A 218 -0.12 19.33 -6.66
C PRO A 218 0.16 19.06 -5.18
N PRO A 219 0.87 17.95 -4.85
CA PRO A 219 1.19 17.60 -3.48
C PRO A 219 2.22 18.56 -2.88
N THR A 220 2.23 18.61 -1.54
CA THR A 220 3.25 19.37 -0.79
C THR A 220 4.46 18.52 -0.40
N VAL A 221 4.32 17.20 -0.50
CA VAL A 221 5.38 16.25 -0.17
C VAL A 221 6.09 15.78 -1.45
N PRO A 222 7.41 15.51 -1.41
CA PRO A 222 8.16 15.08 -2.59
C PRO A 222 7.75 13.66 -3.01
N ILE A 223 7.66 13.44 -4.32
CA ILE A 223 7.41 12.12 -4.91
C ILE A 223 8.73 11.34 -4.92
N PRO A 224 8.78 10.09 -4.41
CA PRO A 224 9.99 9.28 -4.41
C PRO A 224 10.46 8.92 -5.83
N GLU A 225 11.77 9.01 -6.05
CA GLU A 225 12.38 8.59 -7.32
C GLU A 225 12.35 7.07 -7.50
N ARG A 226 12.16 6.63 -8.74
CA ARG A 226 12.25 5.22 -9.16
C ARG A 226 13.70 4.74 -9.25
N ARG A 227 14.34 4.56 -8.09
CA ARG A 227 15.74 4.10 -8.00
C ARG A 227 15.87 2.96 -6.99
N ILE A 228 16.50 1.85 -7.41
CA ILE A 228 16.83 0.74 -6.51
C ILE A 228 18.17 1.05 -5.83
N PRO A 229 18.18 1.29 -4.51
CA PRO A 229 19.40 1.69 -3.79
C PRO A 229 20.25 0.48 -3.40
N LEU A 230 21.05 -0.06 -4.33
CA LEU A 230 21.80 -1.30 -4.16
C LEU A 230 22.74 -1.30 -2.94
N SER A 231 23.37 -0.16 -2.63
CA SER A 231 24.27 -0.02 -1.48
C SER A 231 23.50 -0.10 -0.15
N ILE A 232 22.30 0.48 -0.08
CA ILE A 232 21.43 0.40 1.09
C ILE A 232 20.94 -1.03 1.28
N ILE A 233 20.48 -1.69 0.21
CA ILE A 233 20.02 -3.07 0.27
C ILE A 233 21.14 -4.00 0.74
N GLY A 234 22.37 -3.81 0.25
CA GLY A 234 23.52 -4.63 0.63
C GLY A 234 23.91 -4.53 2.13
N LYS A 235 23.59 -3.43 2.79
CA LYS A 235 23.88 -3.17 4.22
C LYS A 235 22.61 -3.13 5.08
N TYR A 236 21.50 -3.62 4.56
CA TYR A 236 20.18 -3.47 5.20
C TYR A 236 20.13 -4.06 6.61
N ASP A 237 20.70 -5.23 6.83
CA ASP A 237 20.80 -5.88 8.14
C ASP A 237 21.53 -5.04 9.21
N GLN A 238 22.46 -4.17 8.79
CA GLN A 238 23.23 -3.30 9.68
C GLN A 238 22.54 -1.96 9.96
N THR A 239 21.75 -1.45 9.01
CA THR A 239 21.23 -0.08 9.05
C THR A 239 19.72 0.02 9.26
N ARG A 240 18.98 -1.07 9.08
CA ARG A 240 17.51 -1.09 9.12
C ARG A 240 16.87 -0.60 10.41
N ASP A 241 17.59 -0.65 11.51
CA ASP A 241 17.08 -0.30 12.84
C ASP A 241 17.51 1.10 13.31
N ILE A 242 18.26 1.85 12.50
CA ILE A 242 18.78 3.17 12.85
C ILE A 242 18.00 4.27 12.11
N PRO A 243 17.01 4.93 12.73
CA PRO A 243 16.15 5.91 12.05
C PRO A 243 16.89 7.14 11.53
N ALA A 244 18.01 7.52 12.19
CA ALA A 244 18.82 8.68 11.81
C ALA A 244 19.49 8.52 10.44
N VAL A 245 19.79 7.28 10.02
CA VAL A 245 20.46 7.02 8.74
C VAL A 245 19.48 6.65 7.63
N ARG A 246 19.85 6.96 6.38
CA ARG A 246 19.10 6.48 5.21
C ARG A 246 19.40 4.99 4.97
N GLY A 247 18.92 4.12 5.89
CA GLY A 247 19.19 2.69 5.92
C GLY A 247 18.13 1.79 5.32
N THR A 248 17.04 2.35 4.77
CA THR A 248 15.92 1.61 4.17
C THR A 248 15.76 1.95 2.70
N SER A 249 15.25 0.99 1.91
CA SER A 249 15.14 1.13 0.45
C SER A 249 14.08 2.14 -0.01
N ARG A 250 13.05 2.39 0.80
CA ARG A 250 11.87 3.21 0.48
C ARG A 250 11.15 2.79 -0.81
N LEU A 251 11.21 1.49 -1.16
CA LEU A 251 10.57 0.96 -2.36
C LEU A 251 9.09 0.59 -2.16
N GLY A 252 8.51 0.84 -1.00
CA GLY A 252 7.12 0.48 -0.69
C GLY A 252 6.11 1.03 -1.69
N ILE A 253 6.20 2.32 -2.05
CA ILE A 253 5.31 2.93 -3.05
C ILE A 253 5.46 2.28 -4.43
N HIS A 254 6.69 1.94 -4.85
CA HIS A 254 6.95 1.28 -6.12
C HIS A 254 6.40 -0.14 -6.15
N LEU A 255 6.40 -0.85 -5.01
CA LEU A 255 5.77 -2.16 -4.87
C LEU A 255 4.24 -2.04 -4.84
N ARG A 256 3.71 -1.00 -4.18
CA ARG A 256 2.26 -0.73 -4.13
C ARG A 256 1.68 -0.52 -5.53
N PHE A 257 2.32 0.30 -6.35
CA PHE A 257 1.83 0.64 -7.70
C PHE A 257 2.51 -0.16 -8.82
N GLY A 258 3.35 -1.14 -8.45
CA GLY A 258 3.93 -2.09 -9.40
C GLY A 258 4.84 -1.48 -10.45
N THR A 259 5.42 -0.30 -10.20
CA THR A 259 6.41 0.32 -11.09
C THR A 259 7.74 -0.45 -11.12
N ILE A 260 7.95 -1.35 -10.15
CA ILE A 260 9.07 -2.28 -10.07
C ILE A 260 8.52 -3.70 -9.86
N SER A 261 9.09 -4.67 -10.59
CA SER A 261 8.70 -6.08 -10.45
C SER A 261 9.16 -6.69 -9.13
N ILE A 262 8.26 -7.41 -8.45
CA ILE A 262 8.58 -8.19 -7.24
C ILE A 262 9.58 -9.32 -7.57
N ARG A 263 9.49 -9.98 -8.73
CA ARG A 263 10.41 -11.04 -9.17
C ARG A 263 11.84 -10.50 -9.26
N HIS A 264 12.00 -9.31 -9.83
CA HIS A 264 13.30 -8.64 -9.91
C HIS A 264 13.86 -8.33 -8.51
N LEU A 265 13.03 -7.81 -7.60
CA LEU A 265 13.48 -7.47 -6.23
C LEU A 265 13.82 -8.71 -5.42
N VAL A 266 13.06 -9.80 -5.54
CA VAL A 266 13.37 -11.07 -4.86
C VAL A 266 14.67 -11.67 -5.40
N ALA A 267 14.86 -11.70 -6.72
CA ALA A 267 16.12 -12.17 -7.32
C ALA A 267 17.34 -11.35 -6.87
N LEU A 268 17.15 -10.05 -6.69
CA LEU A 268 18.17 -9.15 -6.14
C LEU A 268 18.43 -9.43 -4.65
N ALA A 269 17.37 -9.58 -3.86
CA ALA A 269 17.45 -9.82 -2.41
C ALA A 269 18.20 -11.13 -2.09
N LEU A 270 17.92 -12.20 -2.83
CA LEU A 270 18.61 -13.49 -2.69
C LEU A 270 20.13 -13.36 -2.83
N LYS A 271 20.57 -12.46 -3.72
CA LYS A 271 22.00 -12.22 -4.00
C LYS A 271 22.65 -11.23 -3.03
N LYS A 272 21.86 -10.31 -2.44
CA LYS A 272 22.41 -9.16 -1.72
C LYS A 272 22.23 -9.20 -0.21
N ASN A 273 21.02 -9.54 0.28
CA ASN A 273 20.73 -9.45 1.71
C ASN A 273 19.49 -10.26 2.10
N GLN A 274 19.69 -11.30 2.91
CA GLN A 274 18.62 -12.19 3.36
C GLN A 274 17.63 -11.51 4.32
N THR A 275 18.08 -10.52 5.08
CA THR A 275 17.21 -9.73 5.97
C THR A 275 16.26 -8.89 5.14
N TRP A 276 16.74 -8.29 4.04
CA TRP A 276 15.89 -7.54 3.12
C TRP A 276 14.92 -8.44 2.35
N LEU A 277 15.33 -9.68 2.00
CA LEU A 277 14.41 -10.68 1.43
C LEU A 277 13.24 -10.96 2.39
N ASN A 278 13.50 -11.06 3.69
CA ASN A 278 12.45 -11.30 4.66
C ASN A 278 11.39 -10.17 4.68
N GLU A 279 11.75 -8.92 4.39
CA GLU A 279 10.78 -7.82 4.30
C GLU A 279 9.83 -8.00 3.10
N LEU A 280 10.34 -8.50 1.97
CA LEU A 280 9.50 -8.84 0.81
C LEU A 280 8.55 -10.01 1.13
N ILE A 281 9.04 -11.00 1.90
CA ILE A 281 8.22 -12.14 2.36
C ILE A 281 7.17 -11.67 3.39
N TRP A 282 7.49 -10.72 4.29
CA TRP A 282 6.53 -10.11 5.22
C TRP A 282 5.39 -9.42 4.48
N ARG A 283 5.69 -8.65 3.43
CA ARG A 283 4.68 -8.04 2.58
C ARG A 283 3.71 -9.08 2.01
N GLU A 284 4.24 -10.17 1.47
CA GLU A 284 3.46 -11.25 0.88
C GLU A 284 2.67 -12.04 1.94
N PHE A 285 3.26 -12.26 3.12
CA PHE A 285 2.56 -12.87 4.25
C PHE A 285 1.31 -12.09 4.65
N TYR A 286 1.39 -10.76 4.75
CA TYR A 286 0.23 -9.95 5.08
C TYR A 286 -0.83 -9.95 3.96
N GLN A 287 -0.44 -10.01 2.70
CA GLN A 287 -1.39 -10.18 1.59
C GLN A 287 -2.10 -11.55 1.64
N MET A 288 -1.38 -12.61 1.98
CA MET A 288 -1.95 -13.93 2.21
C MET A 288 -2.91 -13.93 3.40
N ILE A 289 -2.57 -13.23 4.50
CA ILE A 289 -3.48 -13.06 5.65
C ILE A 289 -4.76 -12.33 5.23
N LEU A 290 -4.65 -11.22 4.49
CA LEU A 290 -5.81 -10.47 4.02
C LEU A 290 -6.72 -11.34 3.12
N TRP A 291 -6.13 -12.15 2.24
CA TRP A 291 -6.87 -13.06 1.36
C TRP A 291 -7.68 -14.10 2.12
N HIS A 292 -7.05 -14.78 3.09
CA HIS A 292 -7.70 -15.87 3.84
C HIS A 292 -8.61 -15.38 4.97
N PHE A 293 -8.35 -14.19 5.50
CA PHE A 293 -9.05 -13.62 6.64
C PHE A 293 -9.55 -12.20 6.35
N PRO A 294 -10.43 -11.99 5.35
CA PRO A 294 -10.84 -10.66 4.91
C PRO A 294 -11.51 -9.83 6.01
N HIS A 295 -12.03 -10.46 7.07
CA HIS A 295 -12.59 -9.75 8.22
C HIS A 295 -11.58 -8.85 8.95
N VAL A 296 -10.26 -9.09 8.76
CA VAL A 296 -9.20 -8.29 9.41
C VAL A 296 -9.20 -6.84 8.93
N GLU A 297 -9.77 -6.56 7.77
CA GLU A 297 -9.92 -5.19 7.25
C GLU A 297 -10.77 -4.31 8.18
N LYS A 298 -11.79 -4.90 8.84
CA LYS A 298 -12.75 -4.19 9.70
C LYS A 298 -12.64 -4.55 11.17
N GLY A 299 -12.11 -5.73 11.50
CA GLY A 299 -12.03 -6.29 12.82
C GLY A 299 -10.64 -6.83 13.19
N SER A 300 -10.48 -7.18 14.44
CA SER A 300 -9.26 -7.83 14.91
C SER A 300 -9.15 -9.26 14.38
N PHE A 301 -7.94 -9.68 13.99
CA PHE A 301 -7.67 -11.08 13.64
C PHE A 301 -8.07 -12.02 14.78
N LYS A 302 -7.82 -11.61 16.03
CA LYS A 302 -8.32 -12.27 17.24
C LYS A 302 -9.56 -11.53 17.74
N PRO A 303 -10.79 -12.02 17.52
CA PRO A 303 -12.03 -11.29 17.80
C PRO A 303 -12.19 -10.81 19.25
N ALA A 304 -11.56 -11.50 20.23
CA ALA A 304 -11.60 -11.09 21.62
C ALA A 304 -11.08 -9.66 21.85
N TYR A 305 -10.15 -9.20 21.00
CA TYR A 305 -9.55 -7.86 21.10
C TYR A 305 -10.50 -6.74 20.66
N ASP A 306 -11.58 -7.04 19.95
CA ASP A 306 -12.60 -6.04 19.59
C ASP A 306 -13.43 -5.60 20.82
N ARG A 307 -13.32 -6.33 21.94
CA ARG A 307 -14.00 -5.99 23.21
C ARG A 307 -13.15 -5.13 24.14
N ILE A 308 -11.97 -4.72 23.73
CA ILE A 308 -11.12 -3.83 24.56
C ILE A 308 -11.84 -2.49 24.73
N PRO A 309 -12.03 -2.04 25.98
CA PRO A 309 -12.65 -0.75 26.27
C PRO A 309 -11.63 0.38 26.03
N TRP A 310 -11.47 0.75 24.77
CA TRP A 310 -10.61 1.85 24.35
C TRP A 310 -11.10 3.18 24.95
N THR A 311 -10.18 4.02 25.39
CA THR A 311 -10.51 5.36 25.90
C THR A 311 -10.98 6.28 24.78
N ASN A 312 -10.33 6.19 23.61
CA ASN A 312 -10.62 6.99 22.42
C ASN A 312 -10.71 8.49 22.69
N ASP A 313 -9.78 9.01 23.50
CA ASP A 313 -9.67 10.43 23.80
C ASP A 313 -9.22 11.19 22.56
N GLU A 314 -10.06 12.11 22.05
CA GLU A 314 -9.82 12.85 20.83
C GLU A 314 -8.70 13.88 20.98
N ASP A 315 -8.52 14.49 22.15
CA ASP A 315 -7.44 15.45 22.42
C ASP A 315 -6.08 14.77 22.44
N ASP A 316 -5.98 13.61 23.08
CA ASP A 316 -4.75 12.82 23.07
C ASP A 316 -4.46 12.23 21.69
N PHE A 317 -5.48 11.82 20.94
CA PHE A 317 -5.32 11.41 19.55
C PHE A 317 -4.79 12.56 18.68
N LYS A 318 -5.34 13.75 18.84
CA LYS A 318 -4.87 14.95 18.12
C LYS A 318 -3.43 15.28 18.44
N LYS A 319 -3.02 15.26 19.74
CA LYS A 319 -1.63 15.46 20.15
C LYS A 319 -0.70 14.42 19.51
N TRP A 320 -1.13 13.16 19.46
CA TRP A 320 -0.39 12.11 18.78
C TRP A 320 -0.25 12.39 17.28
N CYS A 321 -1.33 12.71 16.58
CA CYS A 321 -1.32 13.06 15.16
C CYS A 321 -0.37 14.23 14.85
N GLU A 322 -0.33 15.24 15.74
CA GLU A 322 0.50 16.44 15.59
C GLU A 322 1.96 16.25 16.04
N GLY A 323 2.32 15.12 16.66
CA GLY A 323 3.64 14.89 17.24
C GLY A 323 3.91 15.81 18.43
N LYS A 324 3.00 15.83 19.41
CA LYS A 324 3.02 16.64 20.64
C LYS A 324 2.70 15.83 21.89
N THR A 325 3.15 14.57 21.95
CA THR A 325 2.85 13.65 23.06
C THR A 325 3.76 13.85 24.26
N GLY A 326 4.87 14.59 24.12
CA GLY A 326 5.92 14.71 25.13
C GLY A 326 6.91 13.54 25.15
N TYR A 327 6.78 12.61 24.18
CA TYR A 327 7.72 11.52 23.93
C TYR A 327 8.49 11.78 22.63
N PRO A 328 9.75 12.28 22.71
CA PRO A 328 10.44 12.84 21.53
C PRO A 328 10.55 11.89 20.34
N LEU A 329 10.77 10.58 20.56
CA LEU A 329 10.86 9.62 19.47
C LEU A 329 9.51 9.41 18.76
N VAL A 330 8.39 9.39 19.53
CA VAL A 330 7.03 9.30 18.98
C VAL A 330 6.74 10.55 18.17
N ASP A 331 7.01 11.74 18.76
CA ASP A 331 6.72 13.02 18.16
C ASP A 331 7.54 13.26 16.88
N ALA A 332 8.82 12.90 16.88
CA ALA A 332 9.67 12.95 15.69
C ALA A 332 9.13 12.06 14.56
N GLY A 333 8.64 10.86 14.90
CA GLY A 333 8.01 9.96 13.93
C GLY A 333 6.76 10.52 13.29
N MET A 334 5.86 11.10 14.09
CA MET A 334 4.63 11.71 13.57
C MET A 334 4.90 12.94 12.72
N ARG A 335 5.92 13.75 13.08
CA ARG A 335 6.36 14.89 12.27
C ARG A 335 7.03 14.46 10.97
N GLU A 336 7.85 13.39 10.98
CA GLU A 336 8.37 12.79 9.73
C GLU A 336 7.23 12.39 8.81
N LEU A 337 6.24 11.67 9.34
CA LEU A 337 5.07 11.22 8.57
C LEU A 337 4.32 12.39 7.94
N ASN A 338 3.99 13.41 8.76
CA ASN A 338 3.24 14.58 8.29
C ASN A 338 4.01 15.40 7.23
N ALA A 339 5.33 15.49 7.35
CA ALA A 339 6.16 16.27 6.45
C ALA A 339 6.51 15.55 5.15
N THR A 340 6.53 14.20 5.13
CA THR A 340 7.12 13.45 4.02
C THR A 340 6.25 12.32 3.47
N GLY A 341 5.17 11.98 4.14
CA GLY A 341 4.39 10.77 3.82
C GLY A 341 5.15 9.47 4.07
N PHE A 342 6.26 9.51 4.83
CA PHE A 342 7.07 8.35 5.19
C PHE A 342 7.36 8.36 6.68
N MET A 343 7.51 7.18 7.27
CA MET A 343 8.02 6.98 8.62
C MET A 343 8.89 5.73 8.64
N HIS A 344 10.06 5.81 9.30
CA HIS A 344 10.95 4.66 9.46
C HIS A 344 10.26 3.51 10.22
N ASN A 345 10.40 2.25 9.75
CA ASN A 345 9.65 1.11 10.31
C ASN A 345 9.82 0.94 11.84
N ARG A 346 11.04 1.11 12.36
CA ARG A 346 11.28 1.05 13.82
C ARG A 346 10.42 2.07 14.57
N VAL A 347 10.26 3.25 14.00
CA VAL A 347 9.46 4.33 14.59
C VAL A 347 7.97 4.04 14.44
N ARG A 348 7.51 3.49 13.30
CA ARG A 348 6.10 3.03 13.14
C ARG A 348 5.69 2.08 14.26
N MET A 349 6.55 1.12 14.62
CA MET A 349 6.27 0.18 15.70
C MET A 349 6.12 0.88 17.06
N VAL A 350 6.97 1.88 17.34
CA VAL A 350 6.93 2.63 18.60
C VAL A 350 5.70 3.53 18.67
N THR A 351 5.40 4.28 17.61
CA THR A 351 4.25 5.18 17.53
C THR A 351 2.92 4.43 17.61
N ALA A 352 2.80 3.29 16.93
CA ALA A 352 1.59 2.45 16.96
C ALA A 352 1.40 1.79 18.34
N SER A 353 2.46 1.27 18.93
CA SER A 353 2.41 0.73 20.30
C SER A 353 2.07 1.83 21.32
N PHE A 354 2.55 3.05 21.13
CA PHE A 354 2.23 4.18 22.00
C PHE A 354 0.74 4.52 21.93
N LEU A 355 0.18 4.67 20.75
CA LEU A 355 -1.25 4.95 20.58
C LEU A 355 -2.13 3.90 21.29
N THR A 356 -1.87 2.63 21.00
CA THR A 356 -2.74 1.54 21.47
C THR A 356 -2.53 1.18 22.94
N LYS A 357 -1.34 1.38 23.51
CA LYS A 357 -1.00 0.94 24.85
C LYS A 357 -0.88 2.10 25.85
N HIS A 358 -0.24 3.22 25.45
CA HIS A 358 -0.08 4.38 26.34
C HIS A 358 -1.33 5.25 26.35
N LEU A 359 -1.90 5.55 25.18
CA LEU A 359 -3.12 6.37 25.10
C LEU A 359 -4.40 5.53 25.20
N LEU A 360 -4.31 4.21 25.02
CA LEU A 360 -5.45 3.30 24.99
C LEU A 360 -6.52 3.74 23.96
N ILE A 361 -6.03 4.13 22.78
CA ILE A 361 -6.87 4.50 21.63
C ILE A 361 -6.94 3.33 20.65
N ASP A 362 -8.12 3.12 20.07
CA ASP A 362 -8.39 2.04 19.11
C ASP A 362 -7.38 2.09 17.96
N TRP A 363 -6.77 0.95 17.68
CA TRP A 363 -5.78 0.81 16.61
C TRP A 363 -6.32 1.24 15.25
N ARG A 364 -7.64 1.15 15.01
CA ARG A 364 -8.27 1.55 13.75
C ARG A 364 -8.14 3.05 13.48
N TRP A 365 -8.12 3.88 14.53
CA TRP A 365 -7.89 5.32 14.37
C TRP A 365 -6.49 5.62 13.85
N GLY A 366 -5.50 4.94 14.42
CA GLY A 366 -4.10 5.09 13.98
C GLY A 366 -3.87 4.49 12.59
N GLU A 367 -4.48 3.34 12.31
CA GLU A 367 -4.44 2.68 10.99
C GLU A 367 -4.99 3.61 9.90
N ALA A 368 -6.16 4.21 10.13
CA ALA A 368 -6.78 5.15 9.21
C ALA A 368 -5.94 6.42 9.02
N PHE A 369 -5.33 6.95 10.10
CA PHE A 369 -4.43 8.09 9.98
C PHE A 369 -3.19 7.77 9.14
N PHE A 370 -2.59 6.59 9.33
CA PHE A 370 -1.47 6.13 8.51
C PHE A 370 -1.90 5.88 7.06
N ALA A 371 -3.09 5.31 6.84
CA ALA A 371 -3.65 5.13 5.51
C ALA A 371 -3.81 6.45 4.75
N ALA A 372 -4.20 7.52 5.45
CA ALA A 372 -4.33 8.85 4.86
C ALA A 372 -2.99 9.53 4.57
N LYS A 373 -1.90 9.19 5.30
CA LYS A 373 -0.63 9.92 5.23
C LYS A 373 0.49 9.19 4.51
N LEU A 374 0.55 7.86 4.58
CA LEU A 374 1.66 7.08 4.04
C LEU A 374 1.62 7.00 2.51
N LEU A 375 2.73 7.37 1.86
CA LEU A 375 2.93 7.17 0.42
C LEU A 375 3.01 5.69 0.05
N ASP A 376 3.60 4.88 0.93
CA ASP A 376 3.74 3.43 0.74
C ASP A 376 2.57 2.62 1.34
N TYR A 377 1.43 3.28 1.57
CA TYR A 377 0.25 2.61 2.09
C TYR A 377 -0.14 1.41 1.23
N GLU A 378 -0.22 0.26 1.87
CA GLU A 378 -0.77 -0.98 1.34
C GLU A 378 -1.62 -1.60 2.44
N LEU A 379 -2.91 -1.81 2.17
CA LEU A 379 -3.88 -2.23 3.18
C LEU A 379 -3.39 -3.43 4.01
N ALA A 380 -2.94 -4.49 3.35
CA ALA A 380 -2.48 -5.70 4.03
C ALA A 380 -1.33 -5.44 5.01
N SER A 381 -0.31 -4.68 4.58
CA SER A 381 0.87 -4.37 5.39
C SER A 381 0.57 -3.37 6.51
N ASN A 382 -0.25 -2.35 6.24
CA ASN A 382 -0.63 -1.35 7.23
C ASN A 382 -1.51 -1.98 8.31
N ASN A 383 -2.57 -2.66 7.93
CA ASN A 383 -3.49 -3.38 8.83
C ASN A 383 -2.73 -4.43 9.67
N GLY A 384 -1.93 -5.28 9.01
CA GLY A 384 -1.13 -6.29 9.70
C GLY A 384 -0.14 -5.70 10.71
N GLY A 385 0.54 -4.61 10.36
CA GLY A 385 1.47 -3.90 11.25
C GLY A 385 0.78 -3.24 12.45
N TRP A 386 -0.38 -2.62 12.24
CA TRP A 386 -1.18 -2.04 13.31
C TRP A 386 -1.73 -3.10 14.27
N GLN A 387 -2.28 -4.18 13.76
CA GLN A 387 -2.75 -5.30 14.58
C GLN A 387 -1.60 -6.01 15.31
N TRP A 388 -0.40 -6.08 14.69
CA TRP A 388 0.80 -6.56 15.38
C TRP A 388 1.12 -5.71 16.61
N ALA A 389 1.12 -4.38 16.49
CA ALA A 389 1.39 -3.44 17.57
C ALA A 389 0.31 -3.46 18.65
N ALA A 390 -0.95 -3.56 18.26
CA ALA A 390 -2.09 -3.69 19.17
C ALA A 390 -2.12 -5.03 19.93
N GLY A 391 -1.49 -6.08 19.39
CA GLY A 391 -1.54 -7.43 19.94
C GLY A 391 -2.67 -8.29 19.39
N SER A 392 -3.54 -7.73 18.55
CA SER A 392 -4.74 -8.37 17.98
C SER A 392 -4.49 -9.20 16.74
N GLY A 393 -3.32 -9.06 16.11
CA GLY A 393 -2.97 -9.69 14.83
C GLY A 393 -2.63 -11.17 14.93
N CYS A 394 -2.42 -11.80 13.76
CA CYS A 394 -2.14 -13.22 13.63
C CYS A 394 -0.81 -13.65 14.30
N ASP A 395 0.27 -12.92 14.05
CA ASP A 395 1.62 -13.14 14.62
C ASP A 395 2.01 -11.95 15.52
N ALA A 396 1.04 -11.46 16.29
CA ALA A 396 1.19 -10.24 17.07
C ALA A 396 2.10 -10.41 18.27
N ALA A 397 2.78 -9.32 18.64
CA ALA A 397 3.47 -9.25 19.91
C ALA A 397 2.49 -9.52 21.07
N PRO A 398 2.91 -10.27 22.11
CA PRO A 398 2.06 -10.47 23.28
C PRO A 398 1.61 -9.14 23.86
N TYR A 399 0.35 -9.06 24.31
CA TYR A 399 -0.24 -7.81 24.78
C TYR A 399 0.53 -7.13 25.93
N PHE A 400 1.21 -7.91 26.76
CA PHE A 400 2.04 -7.42 27.87
C PHE A 400 3.39 -6.84 27.41
N ARG A 401 3.78 -7.04 26.13
CA ARG A 401 4.98 -6.45 25.55
C ARG A 401 4.69 -5.01 25.11
N ILE A 402 4.87 -4.08 26.04
CA ILE A 402 4.64 -2.65 25.81
C ILE A 402 6.01 -1.98 25.67
N PHE A 403 6.25 -1.32 24.55
CA PHE A 403 7.47 -0.58 24.33
C PHE A 403 7.54 0.62 25.30
N ASN A 404 8.69 0.80 25.95
CA ASN A 404 9.01 2.06 26.61
C ASN A 404 9.62 3.00 25.56
N PRO A 405 9.01 4.13 25.19
CA PRO A 405 9.51 5.00 24.14
C PRO A 405 10.90 5.58 24.44
N GLU A 406 11.22 5.84 25.71
CA GLU A 406 12.53 6.34 26.14
C GLU A 406 13.63 5.28 25.97
N LEU A 407 13.35 4.02 26.35
CA LEU A 407 14.29 2.92 26.12
C LEU A 407 14.45 2.61 24.63
N GLN A 408 13.39 2.77 23.83
CA GLN A 408 13.50 2.64 22.37
C GLN A 408 14.37 3.76 21.78
N GLN A 409 14.22 4.99 22.27
CA GLN A 409 15.07 6.12 21.89
C GLN A 409 16.53 5.88 22.24
N GLN A 410 16.83 5.49 23.51
CA GLN A 410 18.18 5.19 23.95
C GLN A 410 18.86 4.11 23.11
N LYS A 411 18.08 3.12 22.64
CA LYS A 411 18.61 2.02 21.84
C LYS A 411 18.83 2.38 20.37
N PHE A 412 17.92 3.13 19.74
CA PHE A 412 17.87 3.30 18.28
C PHE A 412 18.22 4.71 17.80
N ASP A 413 18.23 5.69 18.70
CA ASP A 413 18.65 7.08 18.46
C ASP A 413 19.37 7.64 19.71
N PRO A 414 20.47 7.00 20.20
CA PRO A 414 21.12 7.36 21.45
C PRO A 414 21.66 8.79 21.49
N HIS A 415 21.97 9.36 20.33
CA HIS A 415 22.50 10.70 20.18
C HIS A 415 21.47 11.73 19.75
N TYR A 416 20.18 11.37 19.73
CA TYR A 416 19.04 12.23 19.31
C TYR A 416 19.16 12.79 17.89
N GLU A 417 19.89 12.14 16.98
CA GLU A 417 20.10 12.62 15.61
C GLU A 417 18.80 12.62 14.81
N TYR A 418 18.03 11.53 14.91
CA TYR A 418 16.71 11.45 14.30
C TYR A 418 15.72 12.44 14.91
N ILE A 419 15.71 12.54 16.25
CA ILE A 419 14.82 13.45 16.98
C ILE A 419 15.13 14.90 16.60
N ARG A 420 16.38 15.34 16.62
CA ARG A 420 16.75 16.72 16.26
C ARG A 420 16.43 17.06 14.80
N LYS A 421 16.47 16.08 13.92
CA LYS A 421 16.11 16.28 12.52
C LYS A 421 14.64 16.67 12.38
N TRP A 422 13.74 16.04 13.16
CA TRP A 422 12.29 16.24 13.04
C TRP A 422 11.69 17.16 14.10
N ILE A 423 12.47 17.45 15.13
CA ILE A 423 12.12 18.43 16.17
C ILE A 423 13.27 19.47 16.27
N PRO A 424 13.26 20.47 15.39
CA PRO A 424 14.27 21.54 15.44
C PRO A 424 14.30 22.21 16.81
N GLY A 425 15.50 22.43 17.36
CA GLY A 425 15.69 23.01 18.70
C GLY A 425 15.44 22.04 19.86
N PHE A 426 15.33 20.74 19.61
CA PHE A 426 15.20 19.74 20.69
C PHE A 426 16.43 19.73 21.59
N GLU A 427 16.20 19.85 22.90
CA GLU A 427 17.19 19.71 23.96
C GLU A 427 16.77 18.62 24.95
N PRO A 428 17.65 17.64 25.25
CA PRO A 428 17.37 16.62 26.26
C PRO A 428 17.07 17.26 27.63
N GLY A 429 15.99 16.82 28.27
CA GLY A 429 15.54 17.35 29.56
C GLY A 429 14.70 18.62 29.50
N ASN A 430 14.58 19.28 28.34
CA ASN A 430 13.74 20.45 28.14
C ASN A 430 12.80 20.23 26.92
N TYR A 431 11.77 19.40 27.11
CA TYR A 431 10.79 19.10 26.09
C TYR A 431 9.37 19.21 26.63
N LEU A 432 8.37 19.01 25.78
CA LEU A 432 6.95 19.07 26.14
C LEU A 432 6.61 18.13 27.32
N PRO A 433 5.66 18.48 28.16
CA PRO A 433 5.17 17.59 29.20
C PRO A 433 4.56 16.33 28.57
N LYS A 434 4.78 15.19 29.21
CA LYS A 434 4.21 13.91 28.77
C LYS A 434 2.70 13.91 28.92
N VAL A 435 1.97 13.48 27.90
CA VAL A 435 0.51 13.30 27.96
C VAL A 435 0.10 12.20 28.97
N VAL A 436 0.98 11.22 29.21
CA VAL A 436 0.78 10.15 30.17
C VAL A 436 2.14 9.59 30.63
N GLU A 437 2.29 9.24 31.90
CA GLU A 437 3.49 8.60 32.41
C GLU A 437 3.56 7.11 32.01
N HIS A 438 4.74 6.66 31.57
CA HIS A 438 4.96 5.30 31.05
C HIS A 438 4.50 4.20 32.02
N ASN A 439 4.92 4.27 33.29
CA ASN A 439 4.63 3.21 34.24
C ASN A 439 3.12 3.09 34.53
N PHE A 440 2.44 4.22 34.67
CA PHE A 440 0.99 4.26 34.83
C PHE A 440 0.29 3.66 33.58
N ALA A 441 0.62 4.13 32.41
CA ALA A 441 0.04 3.70 31.15
C ALA A 441 0.27 2.19 30.91
N ARG A 442 1.49 1.72 31.17
CA ARG A 442 1.84 0.30 31.06
C ARG A 442 1.00 -0.57 31.98
N GLN A 443 0.88 -0.21 33.26
CA GLN A 443 0.08 -1.01 34.21
C GLN A 443 -1.39 -1.00 33.86
N ARG A 444 -1.95 0.17 33.47
CA ARG A 444 -3.32 0.32 32.99
C ARG A 444 -3.60 -0.59 31.80
N ALA A 445 -2.74 -0.55 30.78
CA ALA A 445 -2.90 -1.36 29.57
C ALA A 445 -2.85 -2.86 29.90
N ILE A 446 -1.87 -3.33 30.68
CA ILE A 446 -1.75 -4.75 31.08
C ILE A 446 -3.03 -5.21 31.80
N ASN A 447 -3.55 -4.44 32.75
CA ASN A 447 -4.74 -4.79 33.50
C ASN A 447 -5.99 -4.92 32.59
N ILE A 448 -6.18 -3.94 31.69
CA ILE A 448 -7.31 -3.93 30.75
C ILE A 448 -7.23 -5.10 29.79
N PHE A 449 -6.07 -5.29 29.15
CA PHE A 449 -5.91 -6.39 28.19
C PHE A 449 -6.04 -7.75 28.86
N LYS A 450 -5.43 -7.95 30.05
CA LYS A 450 -5.56 -9.20 30.81
C LYS A 450 -7.02 -9.51 31.16
N LYS A 451 -7.79 -8.49 31.56
CA LYS A 451 -9.21 -8.65 31.91
C LYS A 451 -10.07 -9.00 30.69
N THR A 452 -9.69 -8.51 29.50
CA THR A 452 -10.52 -8.63 28.29
C THR A 452 -10.17 -9.87 27.46
N VAL A 453 -8.87 -10.24 27.39
CA VAL A 453 -8.38 -11.27 26.45
C VAL A 453 -7.47 -12.33 27.10
N GLY A 454 -7.21 -12.19 28.41
CA GLY A 454 -6.39 -13.09 29.21
C GLY A 454 -7.14 -14.29 29.75
#